data_ea04ff0f09ac8ad16b2bf40605c64ca0
#
_entry.id   ea04ff0f09ac8ad16b2bf40605c64ca0
#
_cell.length_a   1.000
_cell.length_b   1.000
_cell.length_c   1.000
_cell.angle_alpha   90.00
_cell.angle_beta   90.00
_cell.angle_gamma   90.00
#
_symmetry.space_group_name_H-M   'P 1'
#
loop_
_entity.id
_entity.type
_entity.pdbx_description
1 polymer ?
#
loop_
_entity_poly.entity_id
_entity_poly.type
_entity_poly.pdbx_seq_one_letter_code
_entity_poly.pdbx_strand_id
1 'polypeptide(L)'
;MNVFINAEVYNDLISYSLRRLPEEACGFILGGQDSGNGELQTSTFIPLRNIASNPWNRFEISPVEMLPYLMDSNHPVIGLFHSHPTAPPLPSEQDLQTLWHSIPTYWILSLQQPQRPELQLYQIKKAPQTAYHKLAFVIGQ
;
A
#
# COMPACT_ATOMS: atom_id res chain seq x y z
N MET A 1 -6.70 8.71 -12.41
CA MET A 1 -7.10 8.77 -10.99
C MET A 1 -5.96 9.34 -10.18
N ASN A 2 -6.26 10.31 -9.33
CA ASN A 2 -5.27 10.90 -8.43
C ASN A 2 -5.57 10.47 -7.00
N VAL A 3 -4.51 10.38 -6.20
CA VAL A 3 -4.64 10.06 -4.79
C VAL A 3 -4.07 11.22 -3.97
N PHE A 4 -4.87 11.71 -3.04
CA PHE A 4 -4.41 12.73 -2.09
C PHE A 4 -4.04 12.04 -0.78
N ILE A 5 -2.77 12.15 -0.40
CA ILE A 5 -2.24 11.49 0.79
C ILE A 5 -2.00 12.57 1.83
N ASN A 6 -2.69 12.47 2.98
CA ASN A 6 -2.41 13.42 4.04
C ASN A 6 -1.04 13.15 4.66
N ALA A 7 -0.44 14.20 5.21
CA ALA A 7 0.92 14.12 5.72
C ALA A 7 1.07 13.11 6.86
N GLU A 8 0.03 12.96 7.68
CA GLU A 8 0.05 12.03 8.80
C GLU A 8 0.19 10.58 8.31
N VAL A 9 -0.61 10.20 7.30
CA VAL A 9 -0.53 8.86 6.71
C VAL A 9 0.86 8.63 6.13
N TYR A 10 1.37 9.59 5.37
CA TYR A 10 2.69 9.47 4.76
C TYR A 10 3.79 9.26 5.81
N ASN A 11 3.77 10.09 6.86
CA ASN A 11 4.75 9.99 7.92
C ASN A 11 4.64 8.67 8.69
N ASP A 12 3.43 8.19 8.92
CA ASP A 12 3.19 6.92 9.61
C ASP A 12 3.72 5.75 8.79
N LEU A 13 3.53 5.76 7.48
CA LEU A 13 4.06 4.73 6.58
C LEU A 13 5.58 4.63 6.73
N ILE A 14 6.25 5.78 6.65
CA ILE A 14 7.71 5.83 6.71
C ILE A 14 8.21 5.36 8.07
N SER A 15 7.65 5.92 9.14
CA SER A 15 8.07 5.58 10.50
C SER A 15 7.89 4.09 10.77
N TYR A 16 6.74 3.55 10.44
CA TYR A 16 6.45 2.14 10.67
C TYR A 16 7.40 1.25 9.86
N SER A 17 7.60 1.57 8.59
CA SER A 17 8.43 0.76 7.71
C SER A 17 9.89 0.74 8.14
N LEU A 18 10.41 1.89 8.60
CA LEU A 18 11.77 1.95 9.13
C LEU A 18 11.92 1.09 10.39
N ARG A 19 10.91 1.08 11.26
CA ARG A 19 10.96 0.26 12.47
C ARG A 19 10.87 -1.24 12.17
N ARG A 20 10.30 -1.62 11.02
CA ARG A 20 10.18 -3.03 10.66
C ARG A 20 11.39 -3.59 9.94
N LEU A 21 12.34 -2.74 9.51
CA LEU A 21 13.53 -3.23 8.83
C LEU A 21 14.22 -4.32 9.65
N PRO A 22 14.72 -5.39 9.06
CA PRO A 22 14.86 -5.66 7.62
C PRO A 22 13.64 -6.33 6.96
N GLU A 23 12.52 -6.41 7.64
CA GLU A 23 11.30 -7.04 7.11
C GLU A 23 10.50 -6.08 6.25
N GLU A 24 9.75 -6.62 5.31
CA GLU A 24 8.75 -5.85 4.59
C GLU A 24 7.62 -5.47 5.56
N ALA A 25 7.32 -4.19 5.64
CA ALA A 25 6.14 -3.70 6.34
C ALA A 25 4.94 -3.85 5.41
N CYS A 26 3.76 -4.01 5.97
CA CYS A 26 2.54 -4.10 5.18
C CYS A 26 1.34 -3.59 5.96
N GLY A 27 0.25 -3.33 5.25
CA GLY A 27 -0.97 -2.87 5.87
C GLY A 27 -1.97 -2.32 4.87
N PHE A 28 -3.02 -1.72 5.40
CA PHE A 28 -4.09 -1.13 4.61
C PHE A 28 -4.07 0.39 4.73
N ILE A 29 -4.50 1.03 3.65
CA ILE A 29 -4.82 2.45 3.64
C ILE A 29 -6.33 2.58 3.59
N LEU A 30 -6.89 3.24 4.58
CA LEU A 30 -8.31 3.56 4.59
C LEU A 30 -8.52 4.95 4.02
N GLY A 31 -9.68 5.17 3.42
CA GLY A 31 -10.00 6.46 2.87
C GLY A 31 -11.32 6.42 2.12
N GLY A 32 -11.49 7.34 1.20
CA GLY A 32 -12.71 7.42 0.42
C GLY A 32 -12.50 8.17 -0.87
N GLN A 33 -13.52 8.16 -1.69
CA GLN A 33 -13.51 8.87 -2.96
C GLN A 33 -14.22 10.20 -2.81
N ASP A 34 -13.59 11.25 -3.31
CA ASP A 34 -14.23 12.56 -3.40
C ASP A 34 -15.28 12.50 -4.50
N SER A 35 -16.54 12.73 -4.16
CA SER A 35 -17.64 12.66 -5.11
C SER A 35 -17.60 13.77 -6.17
N GLY A 36 -16.86 14.86 -5.91
CA GLY A 36 -16.78 15.98 -6.83
C GLY A 36 -15.83 15.79 -7.98
N ASN A 37 -14.69 15.12 -7.74
CA ASN A 37 -13.63 15.02 -8.74
C ASN A 37 -13.09 13.59 -8.95
N GLY A 38 -13.62 12.62 -8.22
CA GLY A 38 -13.18 11.23 -8.35
C GLY A 38 -11.83 10.92 -7.72
N GLU A 39 -11.22 11.87 -7.00
CA GLU A 39 -9.97 11.63 -6.29
C GLU A 39 -10.18 10.70 -5.11
N LEU A 40 -9.16 9.88 -4.85
CA LEU A 40 -9.10 9.13 -3.61
C LEU A 40 -8.37 9.96 -2.56
N GLN A 41 -8.92 9.97 -1.34
CA GLN A 41 -8.32 10.68 -0.23
C GLN A 41 -8.07 9.69 0.90
N THR A 42 -6.86 9.72 1.46
CA THR A 42 -6.51 8.84 2.57
C THR A 42 -7.01 9.40 3.88
N SER A 43 -7.34 8.50 4.81
CA SER A 43 -7.67 8.91 6.17
C SER A 43 -6.74 8.28 7.19
N THR A 44 -6.42 7.00 7.05
CA THR A 44 -5.69 6.26 8.08
C THR A 44 -4.82 5.18 7.46
N PHE A 45 -3.63 4.98 8.02
CA PHE A 45 -2.81 3.81 7.74
C PHE A 45 -3.04 2.78 8.85
N ILE A 46 -3.35 1.55 8.46
CA ILE A 46 -3.55 0.43 9.37
C ILE A 46 -2.38 -0.53 9.18
N PRO A 47 -1.39 -0.53 10.06
CA PRO A 47 -0.32 -1.52 9.97
C PRO A 47 -0.85 -2.91 10.29
N LEU A 48 -0.43 -3.89 9.49
CA LEU A 48 -0.80 -5.29 9.69
C LEU A 48 0.47 -6.12 9.77
N ARG A 49 0.40 -7.24 10.49
CA ARG A 49 1.57 -8.06 10.72
C ARG A 49 1.93 -8.85 9.47
N ASN A 50 3.21 -8.85 9.14
CA ASN A 50 3.74 -9.69 8.06
C ASN A 50 4.04 -11.08 8.65
N ILE A 51 3.26 -12.08 8.25
CA ILE A 51 3.40 -13.46 8.75
C ILE A 51 4.15 -14.36 7.75
N ALA A 52 4.76 -13.80 6.72
CA ALA A 52 5.51 -14.59 5.76
C ALA A 52 6.69 -15.29 6.42
N SER A 53 7.03 -16.50 5.94
CA SER A 53 8.17 -17.26 6.47
C SER A 53 9.51 -16.60 6.15
N ASN A 54 9.57 -15.82 5.07
CA ASN A 54 10.76 -15.03 4.70
C ASN A 54 10.36 -13.55 4.55
N PRO A 55 10.10 -12.87 5.68
CA PRO A 55 9.46 -11.55 5.67
C PRO A 55 10.35 -10.42 5.15
N TRP A 56 11.63 -10.68 4.90
CA TRP A 56 12.55 -9.66 4.38
C TRP A 56 12.41 -9.46 2.87
N ASN A 57 11.75 -10.36 2.13
CA ASN A 57 11.60 -10.24 0.69
C ASN A 57 10.19 -10.51 0.18
N ARG A 58 9.23 -10.73 1.10
CA ARG A 58 7.82 -10.88 0.75
C ARG A 58 6.96 -10.55 1.96
N PHE A 59 5.67 -10.38 1.73
CA PHE A 59 4.74 -10.22 2.84
C PHE A 59 3.52 -11.10 2.65
N GLU A 60 2.93 -11.45 3.78
CA GLU A 60 1.68 -12.20 3.83
C GLU A 60 0.91 -11.72 5.04
N ILE A 61 -0.37 -11.48 4.88
CA ILE A 61 -1.24 -10.98 5.95
C ILE A 61 -2.28 -12.04 6.28
N SER A 62 -2.50 -12.30 7.56
CA SER A 62 -3.54 -13.24 7.99
C SER A 62 -4.91 -12.76 7.55
N PRO A 63 -5.71 -13.60 6.88
CA PRO A 63 -7.09 -13.24 6.51
C PRO A 63 -7.94 -12.82 7.71
N VAL A 64 -7.70 -13.40 8.87
CA VAL A 64 -8.45 -13.06 10.09
C VAL A 64 -8.17 -11.60 10.50
N GLU A 65 -6.95 -11.13 10.34
CA GLU A 65 -6.62 -9.74 10.64
C GLU A 65 -7.18 -8.76 9.61
N MET A 66 -7.33 -9.20 8.36
CA MET A 66 -7.85 -8.34 7.28
C MET A 66 -9.37 -8.15 7.33
N LEU A 67 -10.10 -9.20 7.73
CA LEU A 67 -11.56 -9.22 7.63
C LEU A 67 -12.27 -8.02 8.27
N PRO A 68 -11.93 -7.59 9.50
CA PRO A 68 -12.65 -6.47 10.10
C PRO A 68 -12.58 -5.20 9.25
N TYR A 69 -11.46 -4.97 8.58
CA TYR A 69 -11.29 -3.77 7.74
C TYR A 69 -12.00 -3.93 6.41
N LEU A 70 -11.92 -5.12 5.80
CA LEU A 70 -12.54 -5.37 4.50
C LEU A 70 -14.06 -5.35 4.57
N MET A 71 -14.63 -5.66 5.73
CA MET A 71 -16.07 -5.71 5.92
C MET A 71 -16.67 -4.40 6.41
N ASP A 72 -15.85 -3.42 6.74
CA ASP A 72 -16.34 -2.13 7.24
C ASP A 72 -16.61 -1.18 6.08
N SER A 73 -17.86 -1.10 5.64
CA SER A 73 -18.24 -0.27 4.50
C SER A 73 -18.17 1.24 4.80
N ASN A 74 -18.12 1.62 6.08
CA ASN A 74 -18.02 3.03 6.45
C ASN A 74 -16.58 3.55 6.35
N HIS A 75 -15.60 2.65 6.35
CA HIS A 75 -14.18 2.99 6.28
C HIS A 75 -13.51 2.13 5.23
N PRO A 76 -13.74 2.43 3.93
CA PRO A 76 -13.25 1.57 2.85
C PRO A 76 -11.73 1.45 2.83
N VAL A 77 -11.26 0.26 2.48
CA VAL A 77 -9.85 0.02 2.19
C VAL A 77 -9.61 0.48 0.76
N ILE A 78 -8.82 1.52 0.59
CA ILE A 78 -8.51 2.07 -0.73
C ILE A 78 -7.10 1.72 -1.20
N GLY A 79 -6.26 1.20 -0.31
CA GLY A 79 -4.90 0.83 -0.68
C GLY A 79 -4.38 -0.36 0.08
N LEU A 80 -3.55 -1.16 -0.60
CA LEU A 80 -2.73 -2.20 0.01
C LEU A 80 -1.29 -1.70 -0.04
N PHE A 81 -0.67 -1.63 1.12
CA PHE A 81 0.66 -1.07 1.29
C PHE A 81 1.67 -2.14 1.66
N HIS A 82 2.87 -2.07 1.06
CA HIS A 82 4.03 -2.77 1.60
C HIS A 82 5.30 -2.00 1.28
N SER A 83 6.37 -2.33 2.02
CA SER A 83 7.68 -1.73 1.78
C SER A 83 8.61 -2.74 1.13
N HIS A 84 9.56 -2.19 0.35
CA HIS A 84 10.69 -2.94 -0.20
C HIS A 84 11.94 -2.51 0.56
N PRO A 85 12.46 -3.32 1.49
CA PRO A 85 13.64 -2.91 2.27
C PRO A 85 14.88 -2.62 1.40
N THR A 86 15.08 -3.38 0.33
CA THR A 86 16.29 -3.25 -0.50
C THR A 86 16.03 -3.12 -2.00
N ALA A 87 14.77 -3.22 -2.42
CA ALA A 87 14.40 -3.16 -3.84
C ALA A 87 13.83 -1.80 -4.21
N PRO A 88 13.84 -1.43 -5.50
CA PRO A 88 13.19 -0.20 -5.94
C PRO A 88 11.66 -0.26 -5.79
N PRO A 89 10.96 0.88 -5.88
CA PRO A 89 9.51 0.91 -5.68
C PRO A 89 8.74 0.46 -6.92
N LEU A 90 9.05 -0.73 -7.39
CA LEU A 90 8.41 -1.35 -8.55
C LEU A 90 7.78 -2.67 -8.13
N PRO A 91 6.60 -3.03 -8.68
CA PRO A 91 5.99 -4.30 -8.35
C PRO A 91 6.90 -5.48 -8.73
N SER A 92 7.11 -6.39 -7.79
CA SER A 92 7.80 -7.64 -8.06
C SER A 92 6.83 -8.62 -8.73
N GLU A 93 7.36 -9.76 -9.22
CA GLU A 93 6.48 -10.80 -9.75
C GLU A 93 5.47 -11.27 -8.71
N GLN A 94 5.90 -11.39 -7.45
CA GLN A 94 5.01 -11.78 -6.36
C GLN A 94 3.93 -10.73 -6.12
N ASP A 95 4.30 -9.43 -6.19
CA ASP A 95 3.34 -8.35 -6.04
C ASP A 95 2.26 -8.42 -7.11
N LEU A 96 2.65 -8.75 -8.35
CA LEU A 96 1.71 -8.84 -9.46
C LEU A 96 0.81 -10.07 -9.38
N GLN A 97 1.12 -11.02 -8.53
CA GLN A 97 0.30 -12.21 -8.30
C GLN A 97 -0.72 -12.01 -7.19
N THR A 98 -0.87 -10.80 -6.69
CA THR A 98 -1.80 -10.50 -5.60
C THR A 98 -3.22 -10.95 -5.94
N LEU A 99 -3.92 -11.46 -4.92
CA LEU A 99 -5.33 -11.80 -5.04
C LEU A 99 -6.23 -10.62 -4.67
N TRP A 100 -5.65 -9.52 -4.23
CA TRP A 100 -6.40 -8.35 -3.72
C TRP A 100 -6.59 -7.28 -4.78
N HIS A 101 -6.78 -7.69 -6.04
CA HIS A 101 -6.93 -6.77 -7.16
C HIS A 101 -8.22 -5.93 -7.10
N SER A 102 -9.12 -6.24 -6.19
CA SER A 102 -10.32 -5.42 -5.95
C SER A 102 -10.00 -4.15 -5.14
N ILE A 103 -8.84 -4.09 -4.48
CA ILE A 103 -8.40 -2.88 -3.80
C ILE A 103 -7.88 -1.92 -4.87
N PRO A 104 -8.37 -0.67 -4.90
CA PRO A 104 -8.10 0.21 -6.05
C PRO A 104 -6.64 0.63 -6.21
N THR A 105 -5.86 0.71 -5.13
CA THR A 105 -4.46 1.17 -5.25
C THR A 105 -3.51 0.23 -4.51
N TYR A 106 -2.29 0.14 -5.04
CA TYR A 106 -1.20 -0.64 -4.46
C TYR A 106 -0.03 0.30 -4.22
N TRP A 107 0.50 0.27 -3.00
CA TRP A 107 1.48 1.26 -2.52
C TRP A 107 2.78 0.54 -2.20
N ILE A 108 3.88 1.00 -2.77
CA ILE A 108 5.20 0.42 -2.52
C ILE A 108 6.13 1.53 -2.06
N LEU A 109 6.67 1.37 -0.85
CA LEU A 109 7.65 2.29 -0.29
C LEU A 109 9.02 1.62 -0.34
N SER A 110 9.92 2.18 -1.14
CA SER A 110 11.30 1.70 -1.21
C SER A 110 12.15 2.31 -0.11
N LEU A 111 12.88 1.47 0.59
CA LEU A 111 13.83 1.88 1.60
C LEU A 111 15.27 1.53 1.17
N GLN A 112 15.53 1.44 -0.16
CA GLN A 112 16.89 1.25 -0.67
C GLN A 112 17.84 2.30 -0.11
N GLN A 113 17.35 3.52 0.03
CA GLN A 113 18.04 4.61 0.69
C GLN A 113 17.16 5.06 1.85
N PRO A 114 17.40 4.54 3.06
CA PRO A 114 16.48 4.82 4.19
C PRO A 114 16.32 6.30 4.52
N GLN A 115 17.32 7.12 4.20
CA GLN A 115 17.24 8.57 4.42
C GLN A 115 16.40 9.28 3.35
N ARG A 116 16.08 8.58 2.25
CA ARG A 116 15.32 9.14 1.12
C ARG A 116 14.31 8.11 0.63
N PRO A 117 13.30 7.78 1.47
CA PRO A 117 12.27 6.81 1.06
C PRO A 117 11.55 7.28 -0.18
N GLU A 118 11.25 6.34 -1.05
CA GLU A 118 10.54 6.64 -2.30
C GLU A 118 9.24 5.86 -2.36
N LEU A 119 8.12 6.57 -2.42
CA LEU A 119 6.79 5.97 -2.51
C LEU A 119 6.29 6.02 -3.94
N GLN A 120 5.72 4.89 -4.41
CA GLN A 120 5.00 4.85 -5.67
C GLN A 120 3.69 4.13 -5.48
N LEU A 121 2.68 4.57 -6.21
CA LEU A 121 1.34 3.98 -6.20
C LEU A 121 1.03 3.40 -7.55
N TYR A 122 0.30 2.29 -7.55
CA TYR A 122 -0.03 1.55 -8.77
C TYR A 122 -1.47 1.10 -8.77
N GLN A 123 -1.99 0.91 -9.98
CA GLN A 123 -3.19 0.12 -10.22
C GLN A 123 -2.75 -1.16 -10.91
N ILE A 124 -3.25 -2.30 -10.45
CA ILE A 124 -2.92 -3.60 -11.02
C ILE A 124 -4.19 -4.20 -11.61
N LYS A 125 -4.12 -4.57 -12.89
CA LYS A 125 -5.21 -5.22 -13.60
C LYS A 125 -4.81 -6.63 -13.95
N LYS A 126 -5.72 -7.60 -13.76
CA LYS A 126 -5.44 -9.00 -14.01
C LYS A 126 -5.94 -9.49 -15.37
N ALA A 127 -6.95 -8.86 -15.94
CA ALA A 127 -7.56 -9.29 -17.20
C ALA A 127 -7.48 -8.17 -18.24
N PRO A 128 -7.23 -8.51 -19.51
CA PRO A 128 -7.03 -9.83 -20.08
C PRO A 128 -5.70 -10.47 -19.72
N GLN A 129 -4.73 -9.67 -19.31
CA GLN A 129 -3.46 -10.16 -18.80
C GLN A 129 -3.00 -9.23 -17.70
N THR A 130 -2.11 -9.70 -16.82
CA THR A 130 -1.62 -8.90 -15.72
C THR A 130 -0.84 -7.71 -16.23
N ALA A 131 -1.22 -6.51 -15.80
CA ALA A 131 -0.58 -5.27 -16.15
C ALA A 131 -0.68 -4.31 -14.98
N TYR A 132 0.27 -3.38 -14.89
CA TYR A 132 0.23 -2.34 -13.86
C TYR A 132 0.61 -1.00 -14.47
N HIS A 133 0.15 0.07 -13.82
CA HIS A 133 0.57 1.41 -14.20
C HIS A 133 0.60 2.30 -12.96
N LYS A 134 1.48 3.29 -13.01
CA LYS A 134 1.62 4.24 -11.92
C LYS A 134 0.41 5.14 -11.80
N LEU A 135 0.08 5.48 -10.58
CA LEU A 135 -0.94 6.49 -10.28
C LEU A 135 -0.27 7.76 -9.77
N ALA A 136 -0.80 8.89 -10.19
CA ALA A 136 -0.36 10.17 -9.68
C ALA A 136 -0.87 10.37 -8.25
N PHE A 137 -0.05 10.99 -7.40
CA PHE A 137 -0.47 11.31 -6.05
C PHE A 137 0.15 12.62 -5.60
N VAL A 138 -0.48 13.23 -4.60
CA VAL A 138 -0.01 14.45 -3.96
C VAL A 138 -0.01 14.22 -2.47
N ILE A 139 1.07 14.62 -1.80
CA ILE A 139 1.16 14.56 -0.34
C ILE A 139 0.81 15.96 0.17
N GLY A 140 -0.26 16.04 0.94
CA GLY A 140 -0.74 17.29 1.48
C GLY A 140 -0.48 17.42 2.96
N GLN A 141 -1.03 18.45 3.53
CA GLN A 141 -0.83 18.78 4.95
C GLN A 141 -1.93 18.29 5.83
#